data_9733f1dd73dafd9ece495bc3ed90844f
#
_entry.id   9733f1dd73dafd9ece495bc3ed90844f
#
_cell.length_a   1.000
_cell.length_b   1.000
_cell.length_c   1.000
_cell.angle_alpha   90.00
_cell.angle_beta   90.00
_cell.angle_gamma   90.00
#
_symmetry.space_group_name_H-M   'P 1'
#
loop_
_entity.id
_entity.type
_entity.pdbx_description
1 polymer ?
#
loop_
_entity_poly.entity_id
_entity_poly.type
_entity_poly.pdbx_seq_one_letter_code
_entity_poly.pdbx_strand_id
1 'polypeptide(L)'
;MMRLFFIIAGIYAPLASAAIECIDADLILHHGNIYTGNNDDSFVGSIASKGQNIIYVGELLSENEISCSDARVIDINGQYVFPGFTDAHGHLKGIGYRELTLNLQGLPSLAETLAVVRKYLSTK
;
A
#
# COMPACT_ATOMS: atom_id res chain seq x y z
N MET A 1 70.35 20.35 -31.43
CA MET A 1 68.92 20.61 -31.57
C MET A 1 68.18 19.31 -31.19
N MET A 2 67.70 19.21 -29.99
CA MET A 2 67.01 17.99 -29.45
C MET A 2 65.52 18.28 -29.45
N ARG A 3 64.75 17.57 -30.29
CA ARG A 3 63.27 17.68 -30.35
C ARG A 3 62.66 16.75 -29.35
N LEU A 4 62.03 17.33 -28.35
CA LEU A 4 61.26 16.62 -27.31
C LEU A 4 59.85 16.28 -27.87
N PHE A 5 59.56 15.00 -28.09
CA PHE A 5 58.23 14.52 -28.45
C PHE A 5 57.42 14.30 -27.16
N PHE A 6 56.38 15.11 -26.94
CA PHE A 6 55.38 14.85 -25.92
C PHE A 6 54.34 13.86 -26.45
N ILE A 7 54.33 12.66 -25.90
CA ILE A 7 53.26 11.67 -26.13
C ILE A 7 52.16 11.97 -25.11
N ILE A 8 51.02 12.52 -25.58
CA ILE A 8 49.80 12.66 -24.78
C ILE A 8 49.08 11.29 -24.80
N ALA A 9 49.25 10.51 -23.74
CA ALA A 9 48.45 9.30 -23.52
C ALA A 9 47.05 9.73 -23.07
N GLY A 10 46.08 9.67 -23.99
CA GLY A 10 44.68 9.87 -23.68
C GLY A 10 44.17 8.74 -22.77
N ILE A 11 43.75 9.08 -21.55
CA ILE A 11 43.09 8.15 -20.63
C ILE A 11 41.65 8.00 -21.13
N TYR A 12 41.38 6.91 -21.84
CA TYR A 12 39.99 6.47 -22.10
C TYR A 12 39.46 5.80 -20.83
N ALA A 13 38.68 6.53 -20.03
CA ALA A 13 37.87 5.94 -18.99
C ALA A 13 36.67 5.27 -19.66
N PRO A 14 36.43 3.96 -19.45
CA PRO A 14 35.21 3.33 -19.95
C PRO A 14 34.02 3.95 -19.19
N LEU A 15 33.05 4.48 -19.95
CA LEU A 15 31.74 4.83 -19.41
C LEU A 15 31.10 3.51 -18.95
N ALA A 16 31.09 3.27 -17.64
CA ALA A 16 30.32 2.20 -17.06
C ALA A 16 28.83 2.51 -17.31
N SER A 17 28.22 1.80 -18.25
CA SER A 17 26.78 1.79 -18.41
C SER A 17 26.22 1.13 -17.14
N ALA A 18 25.52 1.88 -16.31
CA ALA A 18 24.74 1.30 -15.22
C ALA A 18 23.70 0.38 -15.85
N ALA A 19 23.81 -0.91 -15.62
CA ALA A 19 22.77 -1.86 -15.99
C ALA A 19 21.52 -1.50 -15.19
N ILE A 20 20.38 -1.33 -15.88
CA ILE A 20 19.08 -1.16 -15.23
C ILE A 20 18.75 -2.52 -14.61
N GLU A 21 18.69 -2.56 -13.29
CA GLU A 21 18.34 -3.75 -12.56
C GLU A 21 16.81 -3.82 -12.46
N CYS A 22 16.21 -4.83 -13.09
CA CYS A 22 14.76 -5.06 -13.02
C CYS A 22 14.36 -5.50 -11.62
N ILE A 23 13.27 -4.97 -11.11
CA ILE A 23 12.72 -5.40 -9.83
C ILE A 23 12.02 -6.75 -9.98
N ASP A 24 12.50 -7.78 -9.26
CA ASP A 24 11.91 -9.12 -9.26
C ASP A 24 10.74 -9.18 -8.27
N ALA A 25 9.58 -8.68 -8.70
CA ALA A 25 8.37 -8.56 -7.91
C ALA A 25 7.19 -9.31 -8.55
N ASP A 26 6.16 -9.60 -7.76
CA ASP A 26 4.87 -10.12 -8.23
C ASP A 26 3.85 -8.99 -8.39
N LEU A 27 3.96 -7.95 -7.55
CA LEU A 27 3.07 -6.79 -7.56
C LEU A 27 3.88 -5.52 -7.30
N ILE A 28 3.61 -4.50 -8.10
CA ILE A 28 4.13 -3.15 -7.94
C ILE A 28 2.93 -2.19 -7.85
N LEU A 29 2.89 -1.38 -6.79
CA LEU A 29 2.03 -0.21 -6.67
C LEU A 29 2.90 1.02 -6.86
N HIS A 30 2.52 1.94 -7.75
CA HIS A 30 3.29 3.15 -8.02
C HIS A 30 2.41 4.39 -8.18
N HIS A 31 3.02 5.58 -8.20
CA HIS A 31 2.34 6.87 -8.24
C HIS A 31 1.29 7.05 -7.13
N GLY A 32 1.55 6.53 -5.92
CA GLY A 32 0.65 6.64 -4.78
C GLY A 32 1.14 7.57 -3.69
N ASN A 33 0.30 7.75 -2.67
CA ASN A 33 0.66 8.27 -1.37
C ASN A 33 0.57 7.10 -0.38
N ILE A 34 1.63 6.30 -0.29
CA ILE A 34 1.64 5.03 0.45
C ILE A 34 2.18 5.28 1.85
N TYR A 35 1.32 5.12 2.86
CA TYR A 35 1.70 5.26 4.26
C TYR A 35 2.53 4.07 4.73
N THR A 36 3.74 4.32 5.21
CA THR A 36 4.70 3.27 5.58
C THR A 36 4.42 2.65 6.95
N GLY A 37 3.78 3.38 7.85
CA GLY A 37 3.57 2.96 9.24
C GLY A 37 4.86 2.88 10.07
N ASN A 38 5.96 3.49 9.59
CA ASN A 38 7.20 3.60 10.34
C ASN A 38 7.14 4.75 11.36
N ASN A 39 8.19 4.90 12.18
CA ASN A 39 8.24 5.91 13.23
C ASN A 39 8.26 7.36 12.73
N ASP A 40 8.54 7.57 11.44
CA ASP A 40 8.63 8.90 10.82
C ASP A 40 7.30 9.33 10.19
N ASP A 41 6.23 8.49 10.28
CA ASP A 41 4.92 8.72 9.66
C ASP A 41 5.03 9.12 8.18
N SER A 42 6.01 8.55 7.49
CA SER A 42 6.34 8.94 6.13
C SER A 42 5.41 8.32 5.09
N PHE A 43 5.26 9.04 3.98
CA PHE A 43 4.62 8.55 2.77
C PHE A 43 5.68 8.35 1.68
N VAL A 44 5.48 7.32 0.86
CA VAL A 44 6.34 6.98 -0.28
C VAL A 44 5.51 6.85 -1.55
N GLY A 45 6.17 6.90 -2.72
CA GLY A 45 5.51 6.87 -4.02
C GLY A 45 5.25 5.47 -4.55
N SER A 46 6.06 4.49 -4.14
CA SER A 46 6.00 3.13 -4.67
C SER A 46 6.28 2.06 -3.61
N ILE A 47 5.67 0.91 -3.82
CA ILE A 47 5.90 -0.31 -3.05
C ILE A 47 5.89 -1.51 -3.99
N ALA A 48 6.78 -2.48 -3.76
CA ALA A 48 6.75 -3.74 -4.49
C ALA A 48 6.79 -4.92 -3.53
N SER A 49 6.10 -6.00 -3.90
CA SER A 49 6.03 -7.22 -3.13
C SER A 49 6.34 -8.46 -3.96
N LYS A 50 6.91 -9.49 -3.29
CA LYS A 50 7.11 -10.82 -3.83
C LYS A 50 6.63 -11.87 -2.84
N GLY A 51 5.70 -12.71 -3.24
CA GLY A 51 5.02 -13.64 -2.34
C GLY A 51 4.31 -12.87 -1.20
N GLN A 52 4.74 -13.11 0.02
CA GLN A 52 4.19 -12.47 1.22
C GLN A 52 5.07 -11.34 1.78
N ASN A 53 6.13 -10.97 1.08
CA ASN A 53 7.10 -10.00 1.55
C ASN A 53 7.04 -8.72 0.73
N ILE A 54 7.17 -7.58 1.42
CA ILE A 54 7.47 -6.30 0.81
C ILE A 54 8.97 -6.28 0.53
N ILE A 55 9.38 -6.06 -0.72
CA ILE A 55 10.77 -6.07 -1.16
C ILE A 55 11.29 -4.68 -1.54
N TYR A 56 10.38 -3.74 -1.75
CA TYR A 56 10.71 -2.34 -2.04
C TYR A 56 9.71 -1.40 -1.37
N VAL A 57 10.21 -0.35 -0.77
CA VAL A 57 9.44 0.78 -0.24
C VAL A 57 10.25 2.04 -0.49
N GLY A 58 9.75 2.98 -1.28
CA GLY A 58 10.52 4.17 -1.60
C GLY A 58 9.80 5.15 -2.52
N GLU A 59 10.60 6.04 -3.09
CA GLU A 59 10.14 6.99 -4.10
C GLU A 59 9.62 6.27 -5.35
N LEU A 60 9.30 7.03 -6.39
CA LEU A 60 8.80 6.45 -7.64
C LEU A 60 9.87 5.54 -8.27
N LEU A 61 9.47 4.32 -8.60
CA LEU A 61 10.23 3.46 -9.51
C LEU A 61 10.24 4.08 -10.90
N SER A 62 11.37 4.01 -11.59
CA SER A 62 11.45 4.45 -12.98
C SER A 62 10.63 3.55 -13.90
N GLU A 63 10.16 4.09 -15.04
CA GLU A 63 9.44 3.29 -16.04
C GLU A 63 10.26 2.10 -16.54
N ASN A 64 11.58 2.22 -16.58
CA ASN A 64 12.47 1.14 -17.00
C ASN A 64 12.52 0.00 -15.98
N GLU A 65 12.57 0.31 -14.68
CA GLU A 65 12.55 -0.69 -13.60
C GLU A 65 11.21 -1.43 -13.54
N ILE A 66 10.12 -0.74 -13.86
CA ILE A 66 8.76 -1.31 -13.93
C ILE A 66 8.57 -2.14 -15.19
N SER A 67 8.94 -1.61 -16.36
CA SER A 67 8.65 -2.23 -17.66
C SER A 67 9.41 -3.52 -17.93
N CYS A 68 10.57 -3.71 -17.30
CA CYS A 68 11.34 -4.94 -17.42
C CYS A 68 10.92 -6.01 -16.38
N SER A 69 10.00 -5.69 -15.47
CA SER A 69 9.47 -6.63 -14.47
C SER A 69 8.27 -7.38 -15.03
N ASP A 70 8.16 -8.67 -14.71
CA ASP A 70 6.96 -9.49 -14.98
C ASP A 70 5.84 -9.25 -13.94
N ALA A 71 6.02 -8.30 -13.04
CA ALA A 71 5.08 -7.99 -11.96
C ALA A 71 3.74 -7.44 -12.51
N ARG A 72 2.67 -7.70 -11.77
CA ARG A 72 1.42 -6.96 -11.93
C ARG A 72 1.63 -5.53 -11.45
N VAL A 73 1.54 -4.56 -12.35
CA VAL A 73 1.70 -3.14 -12.06
C VAL A 73 0.35 -2.47 -11.89
N ILE A 74 0.18 -1.71 -10.82
CA ILE A 74 -1.03 -0.93 -10.54
C ILE A 74 -0.64 0.53 -10.32
N ASP A 75 -1.10 1.40 -11.20
CA ASP A 75 -0.98 2.84 -11.02
C ASP A 75 -2.05 3.32 -10.01
N ILE A 76 -1.60 3.86 -8.88
CA ILE A 76 -2.47 4.36 -7.80
C ILE A 76 -3.00 5.77 -8.11
N ASN A 77 -2.39 6.46 -9.09
CA ASN A 77 -2.84 7.77 -9.56
C ASN A 77 -3.06 8.79 -8.42
N GLY A 78 -2.10 8.91 -7.53
CA GLY A 78 -2.11 9.85 -6.40
C GLY A 78 -3.05 9.48 -5.24
N GLN A 79 -3.72 8.34 -5.28
CA GLN A 79 -4.56 7.87 -4.18
C GLN A 79 -3.72 7.43 -2.98
N TYR A 80 -4.38 7.36 -1.82
CA TYR A 80 -3.75 6.92 -0.58
C TYR A 80 -3.83 5.41 -0.40
N VAL A 81 -2.72 4.82 0.05
CA VAL A 81 -2.61 3.41 0.41
C VAL A 81 -2.16 3.30 1.86
N PHE A 82 -2.85 2.49 2.63
CA PHE A 82 -2.54 2.22 4.03
C PHE A 82 -2.38 0.72 4.26
N PRO A 83 -1.58 0.30 5.25
CA PRO A 83 -1.62 -1.07 5.75
C PRO A 83 -3.02 -1.46 6.20
N GLY A 84 -3.33 -2.75 6.15
CA GLY A 84 -4.62 -3.24 6.65
C GLY A 84 -4.86 -2.83 8.10
N PHE A 85 -6.05 -2.28 8.38
CA PHE A 85 -6.42 -1.87 9.72
C PHE A 85 -6.69 -3.09 10.61
N THR A 86 -6.18 -3.04 11.84
CA THR A 86 -6.45 -4.04 12.87
C THR A 86 -7.20 -3.37 14.03
N ASP A 87 -8.43 -3.80 14.29
CA ASP A 87 -9.16 -3.40 15.49
C ASP A 87 -8.85 -4.39 16.62
N ALA A 88 -7.99 -3.98 17.55
CA ALA A 88 -7.59 -4.78 18.70
C ALA A 88 -8.64 -4.74 19.84
N HIS A 89 -9.70 -3.91 19.73
CA HIS A 89 -10.72 -3.75 20.76
C HIS A 89 -12.15 -3.94 20.23
N GLY A 90 -12.32 -4.62 19.11
CA GLY A 90 -13.62 -4.90 18.50
C GLY A 90 -14.45 -5.88 19.30
N HIS A 91 -15.65 -5.48 19.71
CA HIS A 91 -16.65 -6.35 20.35
C HIS A 91 -17.46 -7.13 19.31
N LEU A 92 -16.79 -7.85 18.41
CA LEU A 92 -17.40 -8.56 17.28
C LEU A 92 -18.55 -9.47 17.70
N LYS A 93 -18.38 -10.21 18.80
CA LYS A 93 -19.44 -11.07 19.36
C LYS A 93 -20.65 -10.26 19.81
N GLY A 94 -20.44 -9.12 20.47
CA GLY A 94 -21.52 -8.21 20.92
C GLY A 94 -22.28 -7.61 19.73
N ILE A 95 -21.59 -7.20 18.69
CA ILE A 95 -22.19 -6.71 17.44
C ILE A 95 -23.00 -7.81 16.78
N GLY A 96 -22.45 -9.02 16.65
CA GLY A 96 -23.16 -10.17 16.07
C GLY A 96 -24.44 -10.54 16.83
N TYR A 97 -24.40 -10.55 18.15
CA TYR A 97 -25.62 -10.79 18.97
C TYR A 97 -26.67 -9.69 18.78
N ARG A 98 -26.25 -8.43 18.66
CA ARG A 98 -27.17 -7.33 18.42
C ARG A 98 -27.90 -7.45 17.07
N GLU A 99 -27.23 -7.94 16.04
CA GLU A 99 -27.83 -8.16 14.71
C GLU A 99 -28.76 -9.39 14.70
N LEU A 100 -28.50 -10.40 15.55
CA LEU A 100 -29.28 -11.61 15.64
C LEU A 100 -30.47 -11.49 16.61
N THR A 101 -30.49 -10.46 17.46
CA THR A 101 -31.53 -10.22 18.47
C THR A 101 -32.24 -8.90 18.19
N LEU A 102 -33.31 -8.66 18.96
CA LEU A 102 -34.06 -7.41 18.88
C LEU A 102 -33.22 -6.25 19.44
N ASN A 103 -32.82 -5.31 18.59
CA ASN A 103 -32.10 -4.11 19.00
C ASN A 103 -33.09 -3.01 19.41
N LEU A 104 -33.04 -2.61 20.69
CA LEU A 104 -33.89 -1.56 21.27
C LEU A 104 -33.13 -0.28 21.59
N GLN A 105 -31.86 -0.17 21.16
CA GLN A 105 -31.04 1.03 21.39
C GLN A 105 -31.53 2.23 20.56
N GLY A 106 -31.45 3.41 21.17
CA GLY A 106 -31.75 4.67 20.49
C GLY A 106 -33.23 4.95 20.22
N LEU A 107 -34.14 4.13 20.78
CA LEU A 107 -35.56 4.40 20.64
C LEU A 107 -35.99 5.54 21.57
N PRO A 108 -36.67 6.59 21.07
CA PRO A 108 -36.90 7.83 21.79
C PRO A 108 -38.04 7.74 22.83
N SER A 109 -38.87 6.68 22.79
CA SER A 109 -40.02 6.53 23.70
C SER A 109 -40.36 5.08 24.02
N LEU A 110 -41.04 4.88 25.13
CA LEU A 110 -41.62 3.58 25.52
C LEU A 110 -42.63 3.08 24.46
N ALA A 111 -43.42 3.96 23.90
CA ALA A 111 -44.42 3.58 22.89
C ALA A 111 -43.76 2.98 21.65
N GLU A 112 -42.69 3.58 21.16
CA GLU A 112 -41.91 3.05 20.01
C GLU A 112 -41.21 1.76 20.38
N THR A 113 -40.63 1.65 21.58
CA THR A 113 -40.02 0.42 22.06
C THR A 113 -41.04 -0.73 22.02
N LEU A 114 -42.24 -0.51 22.56
CA LEU A 114 -43.31 -1.52 22.56
C LEU A 114 -43.79 -1.87 21.14
N ALA A 115 -43.83 -0.90 20.22
CA ALA A 115 -44.17 -1.15 18.83
C ALA A 115 -43.15 -2.06 18.13
N VAL A 116 -41.85 -1.80 18.33
CA VAL A 116 -40.78 -2.63 17.81
C VAL A 116 -40.81 -4.04 18.39
N VAL A 117 -41.02 -4.18 19.69
CA VAL A 117 -41.16 -5.51 20.34
C VAL A 117 -42.35 -6.29 19.77
N ARG A 118 -43.55 -5.67 19.64
CA ARG A 118 -44.71 -6.33 19.04
C ARG A 118 -44.46 -6.79 17.61
N LYS A 119 -43.83 -5.94 16.81
CA LYS A 119 -43.46 -6.30 15.43
C LYS A 119 -42.52 -7.51 15.40
N TYR A 120 -41.48 -7.51 16.23
CA TYR A 120 -40.53 -8.62 16.32
C TYR A 120 -41.20 -9.94 16.71
N LEU A 121 -42.10 -9.92 17.70
CA LEU A 121 -42.83 -11.10 18.14
C LEU A 121 -43.81 -11.64 17.09
N SER A 122 -44.32 -10.79 16.22
CA SER A 122 -45.22 -11.23 15.13
C SER A 122 -44.49 -11.90 13.95
N THR A 123 -43.14 -11.83 13.90
CA THR A 123 -42.32 -12.43 12.84
C THR A 123 -41.59 -13.72 13.28
N LYS A 124 -41.80 -14.15 14.52
CA LYS A 124 -41.25 -15.39 15.08
C LYS A 124 -42.33 -16.47 15.19
#